data_c05e53a138697fbf69d38828ec164605
#
_entry.id   c05e53a138697fbf69d38828ec164605
#
_cell.length_a   1.000
_cell.length_b   1.000
_cell.length_c   1.000
_cell.angle_alpha   90.00
_cell.angle_beta   90.00
_cell.angle_gamma   90.00
#
_symmetry.space_group_name_H-M   'P 1'
#
loop_
_entity.id
_entity.type
_entity.pdbx_description
1 polymer ?
#
loop_
_entity_poly.entity_id
_entity_poly.type
_entity_poly.pdbx_seq_one_letter_code
_entity_poly.pdbx_strand_id
1 'polypeptide(L)'
;MTVVASLVAGVRVAHNGGNHSGGHQMRRVLPLLLSVALTSCAPARGTSAVFDGTGGQWFDLTHSFSESTIYWPTDTEGFQLEQLAFGPTEGGWFYASYRFASAEHGGTHLDAPIHFAEGRRTSDQIPLSGLIGPAVVVDVTAQATPDYLVSLGDITDWEAAHGAIPEGAILLIRTGWAARWNDRTAYLGTAMTGEAAVAELHFPGISAEAAQWLVDNRAIVAVGIDTPSIDRGQSVDFRAHVILYAENIAGFENVANMETLPATGSYVVALPMKIQGGSGGPLRIVAFVPHEAS
;
A
#
# COMPACT_ATOMS: atom_id res chain seq x y z
N MET A 1 32.29 -25.27 -5.99
CA MET A 1 33.22 -26.19 -5.28
C MET A 1 32.83 -26.26 -3.83
N THR A 2 32.44 -27.38 -3.46
CA THR A 2 31.89 -28.00 -2.29
C THR A 2 32.77 -27.87 -1.04
N VAL A 3 32.21 -27.69 0.16
CA VAL A 3 32.58 -28.49 1.34
C VAL A 3 31.39 -28.53 2.31
N VAL A 4 30.87 -29.75 2.52
CA VAL A 4 29.95 -30.13 3.60
C VAL A 4 30.80 -30.67 4.72
N ALA A 5 30.65 -30.20 5.96
CA ALA A 5 31.25 -30.80 7.15
C ALA A 5 30.14 -31.43 8.01
N SER A 6 30.20 -32.77 8.09
CA SER A 6 29.42 -33.64 8.98
C SER A 6 30.07 -33.68 10.35
N LEU A 7 29.30 -33.42 11.42
CA LEU A 7 29.74 -33.66 12.79
C LEU A 7 28.99 -34.87 13.35
N VAL A 8 29.73 -35.97 13.55
CA VAL A 8 29.25 -37.17 14.26
C VAL A 8 29.73 -37.09 15.71
N ALA A 9 28.82 -37.07 16.67
CA ALA A 9 29.11 -37.14 18.09
C ALA A 9 28.97 -38.58 18.55
N GLY A 10 30.09 -39.20 18.98
CA GLY A 10 30.15 -40.55 19.50
C GLY A 10 29.72 -40.59 20.97
N VAL A 11 28.86 -41.54 21.28
CA VAL A 11 28.50 -41.91 22.66
C VAL A 11 29.45 -43.01 23.14
N ARG A 12 30.20 -42.78 24.22
CA ARG A 12 30.98 -43.79 24.93
C ARG A 12 30.09 -44.50 25.96
N VAL A 13 30.00 -45.82 25.85
CA VAL A 13 29.42 -46.70 26.86
C VAL A 13 30.53 -47.13 27.84
N ALA A 14 30.33 -46.86 29.12
CA ALA A 14 31.17 -47.40 30.19
C ALA A 14 30.52 -48.66 30.75
N HIS A 15 31.25 -49.75 30.67
CA HIS A 15 30.94 -51.01 31.39
C HIS A 15 31.40 -50.91 32.85
N ASN A 16 30.55 -51.26 33.80
CA ASN A 16 30.94 -51.61 35.10
C ASN A 16 30.08 -52.81 35.57
N GLY A 17 30.73 -53.94 35.80
CA GLY A 17 30.12 -55.16 36.25
C GLY A 17 29.96 -55.23 37.77
N GLY A 18 28.87 -55.80 38.22
CA GLY A 18 28.60 -56.11 39.63
C GLY A 18 27.44 -57.08 39.76
N ASN A 19 27.82 -58.32 40.10
CA ASN A 19 26.94 -59.45 40.37
C ASN A 19 26.21 -59.28 41.71
N HIS A 20 24.89 -59.53 41.80
CA HIS A 20 24.27 -60.27 42.93
C HIS A 20 22.80 -60.66 42.67
N SER A 21 22.54 -61.85 43.05
CA SER A 21 21.35 -62.71 43.09
C SER A 21 20.05 -62.10 43.65
N GLY A 22 18.90 -62.54 43.10
CA GLY A 22 17.72 -62.90 43.88
C GLY A 22 16.48 -62.08 43.68
N GLY A 23 15.40 -62.70 43.21
CA GLY A 23 14.04 -62.24 43.43
C GLY A 23 13.20 -62.02 42.17
N HIS A 24 12.44 -63.04 41.76
CA HIS A 24 11.38 -62.92 40.77
C HIS A 24 10.27 -62.01 41.27
N GLN A 25 10.19 -60.84 40.69
CA GLN A 25 8.93 -60.03 40.69
C GLN A 25 8.52 -59.80 39.24
N MET A 26 7.38 -60.33 38.89
CA MET A 26 6.69 -60.12 37.61
C MET A 26 6.23 -58.67 37.57
N ARG A 27 7.00 -57.81 36.93
CA ARG A 27 6.58 -56.45 36.57
C ARG A 27 5.73 -56.51 35.30
N ARG A 28 4.45 -56.15 35.45
CA ARG A 28 3.53 -55.91 34.37
C ARG A 28 4.07 -54.71 33.57
N VAL A 29 4.50 -54.95 32.33
CA VAL A 29 4.86 -53.90 31.39
C VAL A 29 3.57 -53.36 30.81
N LEU A 30 3.22 -52.14 31.21
CA LEU A 30 2.12 -51.39 30.62
C LEU A 30 2.63 -50.80 29.29
N PRO A 31 2.00 -51.07 28.11
CA PRO A 31 2.44 -50.45 26.87
C PRO A 31 2.10 -48.96 26.89
N LEU A 32 3.14 -48.14 26.87
CA LEU A 32 3.03 -46.70 26.67
C LEU A 32 2.64 -46.48 25.21
N LEU A 33 1.34 -46.22 24.96
CA LEU A 33 0.86 -45.79 23.65
C LEU A 33 1.40 -44.36 23.39
N LEU A 34 2.46 -44.29 22.61
CA LEU A 34 2.99 -43.03 22.09
C LEU A 34 2.02 -42.49 21.01
N SER A 35 1.11 -41.61 21.42
CA SER A 35 0.25 -40.89 20.47
C SER A 35 1.13 -39.91 19.66
N VAL A 36 1.51 -40.29 18.45
CA VAL A 36 2.11 -39.38 17.49
C VAL A 36 1.01 -38.43 17.02
N ALA A 37 0.98 -37.23 17.58
CA ALA A 37 0.18 -36.15 17.04
C ALA A 37 0.77 -35.79 15.67
N LEU A 38 0.12 -36.24 14.59
CA LEU A 38 0.36 -35.73 13.24
C LEU A 38 -0.10 -34.27 13.21
N THR A 39 0.80 -33.35 13.50
CA THR A 39 0.60 -31.95 13.14
C THR A 39 0.55 -31.90 11.61
N SER A 40 -0.66 -31.82 11.07
CA SER A 40 -0.88 -31.51 9.67
C SER A 40 -0.34 -30.08 9.45
N CYS A 41 0.89 -29.98 8.93
CA CYS A 41 1.34 -28.74 8.31
C CYS A 41 0.44 -28.53 7.10
N ALA A 42 -0.51 -27.60 7.20
CA ALA A 42 -1.17 -27.08 6.01
C ALA A 42 -0.07 -26.59 5.07
N PRO A 43 -0.09 -26.98 3.78
CA PRO A 43 0.91 -26.49 2.84
C PRO A 43 0.82 -24.96 2.82
N ALA A 44 1.98 -24.29 2.99
CA ALA A 44 2.07 -22.86 2.77
C ALA A 44 1.45 -22.59 1.39
N ARG A 45 0.44 -21.69 1.32
CA ARG A 45 -0.18 -21.32 0.05
C ARG A 45 0.94 -20.84 -0.87
N GLY A 46 1.18 -21.57 -1.97
CA GLY A 46 2.24 -21.25 -2.90
C GLY A 46 2.02 -19.85 -3.49
N THR A 47 3.10 -19.16 -3.87
CA THR A 47 3.05 -17.84 -4.52
C THR A 47 2.17 -17.81 -5.77
N SER A 48 1.89 -18.97 -6.40
CA SER A 48 0.95 -19.12 -7.50
C SER A 48 -0.47 -18.68 -7.13
N ALA A 49 -0.93 -18.92 -5.89
CA ALA A 49 -2.28 -18.59 -5.44
C ALA A 49 -2.60 -17.07 -5.50
N VAL A 50 -1.59 -16.21 -5.45
CA VAL A 50 -1.74 -14.75 -5.62
C VAL A 50 -2.09 -14.40 -7.08
N PHE A 51 -1.50 -15.10 -8.05
CA PHE A 51 -1.59 -14.76 -9.47
C PHE A 51 -2.64 -15.57 -10.23
N ASP A 52 -3.00 -16.76 -9.76
CA ASP A 52 -4.03 -17.61 -10.38
C ASP A 52 -5.45 -17.36 -9.83
N GLY A 53 -5.60 -16.43 -8.88
CA GLY A 53 -6.87 -16.05 -8.28
C GLY A 53 -7.43 -17.04 -7.25
N THR A 54 -6.71 -18.14 -6.96
CA THR A 54 -7.18 -19.12 -5.97
C THR A 54 -6.96 -18.69 -4.53
N GLY A 55 -6.04 -17.76 -4.29
CA GLY A 55 -5.68 -17.27 -2.94
C GLY A 55 -6.34 -15.97 -2.52
N GLY A 56 -7.04 -15.28 -3.42
CA GLY A 56 -7.62 -13.95 -3.15
C GLY A 56 -8.11 -13.26 -4.42
N GLN A 57 -8.41 -11.99 -4.29
CA GLN A 57 -8.91 -11.15 -5.38
C GLN A 57 -8.04 -9.89 -5.54
N TRP A 58 -7.81 -9.49 -6.79
CA TRP A 58 -7.19 -8.21 -7.14
C TRP A 58 -8.25 -7.13 -7.35
N PHE A 59 -8.00 -5.95 -6.79
CA PHE A 59 -8.81 -4.75 -6.96
C PHE A 59 -7.97 -3.65 -7.61
N ASP A 60 -8.55 -2.97 -8.58
CA ASP A 60 -7.95 -1.81 -9.23
C ASP A 60 -8.32 -0.54 -8.46
N LEU A 61 -7.34 0.14 -7.92
CA LEU A 61 -7.50 1.34 -7.12
C LEU A 61 -7.13 2.61 -7.91
N THR A 62 -7.20 2.56 -9.24
CA THR A 62 -6.75 3.63 -10.15
C THR A 62 -7.91 4.21 -10.93
N HIS A 63 -8.05 5.53 -10.95
CA HIS A 63 -8.91 6.21 -11.91
C HIS A 63 -8.27 6.20 -13.30
N SER A 64 -9.09 6.00 -14.35
CA SER A 64 -8.61 6.07 -15.73
C SER A 64 -8.19 7.49 -16.10
N PHE A 65 -7.07 7.61 -16.82
CA PHE A 65 -6.63 8.89 -17.38
C PHE A 65 -7.36 9.19 -18.68
N SER A 66 -7.93 10.40 -18.77
CA SER A 66 -8.66 10.92 -19.91
C SER A 66 -8.67 12.46 -19.86
N GLU A 67 -9.28 13.10 -20.84
CA GLU A 67 -9.50 14.57 -20.84
C GLU A 67 -10.29 15.08 -19.62
N SER A 68 -11.07 14.20 -18.96
CA SER A 68 -11.81 14.52 -17.74
C SER A 68 -11.04 14.24 -16.44
N THR A 69 -9.80 13.79 -16.52
CA THR A 69 -8.94 13.56 -15.35
C THR A 69 -8.79 14.84 -14.54
N ILE A 70 -8.97 14.73 -13.23
CA ILE A 70 -8.89 15.88 -12.33
C ILE A 70 -7.43 16.13 -11.96
N TYR A 71 -7.02 17.37 -12.14
CA TYR A 71 -5.72 17.92 -11.78
C TYR A 71 -5.89 19.04 -10.76
N TRP A 72 -4.79 19.41 -10.12
CA TRP A 72 -4.75 20.62 -9.28
C TRP A 72 -5.23 21.84 -10.07
N PRO A 73 -5.96 22.78 -9.46
CA PRO A 73 -6.59 23.87 -10.21
C PRO A 73 -5.66 24.78 -11.03
N THR A 74 -4.37 24.84 -10.66
CA THR A 74 -3.37 25.63 -11.39
C THR A 74 -2.88 24.94 -12.66
N ASP A 75 -3.06 23.62 -12.78
CA ASP A 75 -2.86 22.90 -14.04
C ASP A 75 -4.13 22.99 -14.89
N THR A 76 -4.04 23.79 -15.95
CA THR A 76 -5.15 24.02 -16.89
C THR A 76 -5.04 23.19 -18.17
N GLU A 77 -3.93 22.46 -18.36
CA GLU A 77 -3.72 21.64 -19.56
C GLU A 77 -4.28 20.22 -19.39
N GLY A 78 -4.19 19.66 -18.20
CA GLY A 78 -4.70 18.33 -17.89
C GLY A 78 -4.02 17.19 -18.67
N PHE A 79 -4.70 16.06 -18.79
CA PHE A 79 -4.21 14.92 -19.57
C PHE A 79 -4.55 15.08 -21.05
N GLN A 80 -3.55 15.01 -21.90
CA GLN A 80 -3.67 15.12 -23.35
C GLN A 80 -3.27 13.78 -24.01
N LEU A 81 -4.11 13.29 -24.92
CA LEU A 81 -3.85 12.09 -25.70
C LEU A 81 -3.94 12.41 -27.21
N GLU A 82 -2.78 12.54 -27.86
CA GLU A 82 -2.68 12.81 -29.29
C GLU A 82 -2.64 11.52 -30.09
N GLN A 83 -3.54 11.34 -31.06
CA GLN A 83 -3.49 10.22 -31.97
C GLN A 83 -2.45 10.47 -33.06
N LEU A 84 -1.40 9.64 -33.13
CA LEU A 84 -0.37 9.70 -34.16
C LEU A 84 -0.70 8.80 -35.36
N ALA A 85 -1.29 7.63 -35.11
CA ALA A 85 -1.74 6.70 -36.13
C ALA A 85 -2.92 5.87 -35.62
N PHE A 86 -3.86 5.53 -36.50
CA PHE A 86 -4.96 4.62 -36.20
C PHE A 86 -5.59 4.11 -37.49
N GLY A 87 -5.40 2.82 -37.82
CA GLY A 87 -5.98 2.21 -39.00
C GLY A 87 -5.13 1.12 -39.66
N PRO A 88 -5.62 0.59 -40.80
CA PRO A 88 -4.84 -0.35 -41.58
C PRO A 88 -3.64 0.32 -42.24
N THR A 89 -2.51 -0.39 -42.26
CA THR A 89 -1.28 0.02 -42.96
C THR A 89 -1.28 -0.50 -44.38
N GLU A 90 -0.38 0.04 -45.24
CA GLU A 90 -0.13 -0.47 -46.59
C GLU A 90 0.32 -1.96 -46.61
N GLY A 91 0.95 -2.42 -45.54
CA GLY A 91 1.37 -3.81 -45.33
C GLY A 91 0.24 -4.77 -44.92
N GLY A 92 -1.00 -4.29 -44.71
CA GLY A 92 -2.18 -5.10 -44.45
C GLY A 92 -2.43 -5.42 -42.97
N TRP A 93 -1.70 -4.83 -42.01
CA TRP A 93 -1.96 -4.95 -40.56
C TRP A 93 -2.54 -3.64 -40.00
N PHE A 94 -3.27 -3.74 -38.87
CA PHE A 94 -3.74 -2.59 -38.14
C PHE A 94 -2.61 -2.01 -37.27
N TYR A 95 -2.52 -0.67 -37.19
CA TYR A 95 -1.59 0.06 -36.32
C TYR A 95 -2.25 1.22 -35.63
N ALA A 96 -2.04 1.33 -34.32
CA ALA A 96 -2.46 2.45 -33.50
C ALA A 96 -1.27 2.95 -32.68
N SER A 97 -1.08 4.26 -32.65
CA SER A 97 -0.03 4.92 -31.87
C SER A 97 -0.52 6.26 -31.35
N TYR A 98 -0.18 6.56 -30.12
CA TYR A 98 -0.56 7.79 -29.46
C TYR A 98 0.65 8.39 -28.76
N ARG A 99 0.60 9.70 -28.52
CA ARG A 99 1.43 10.44 -27.60
C ARG A 99 0.57 10.97 -26.49
N PHE A 100 1.06 11.02 -25.25
CA PHE A 100 0.37 11.72 -24.17
C PHE A 100 1.27 12.80 -23.56
N ALA A 101 0.65 13.82 -22.98
CA ALA A 101 1.26 14.82 -22.12
C ALA A 101 0.41 14.95 -20.86
N SER A 102 1.07 15.16 -19.71
CA SER A 102 0.44 15.24 -18.40
C SER A 102 1.40 15.90 -17.42
N ALA A 103 0.89 16.66 -16.45
CA ALA A 103 1.64 16.94 -15.24
C ALA A 103 1.88 15.66 -14.45
N GLU A 104 2.88 15.65 -13.57
CA GLU A 104 3.17 14.51 -12.69
C GLU A 104 2.09 14.30 -11.63
N HIS A 105 1.46 15.40 -11.17
CA HIS A 105 0.49 15.46 -10.08
C HIS A 105 -0.93 15.68 -10.61
N GLY A 106 -1.69 14.59 -10.72
CA GLY A 106 -3.07 14.59 -11.20
C GLY A 106 -3.53 13.17 -11.58
N GLY A 107 -4.84 12.98 -11.60
CA GLY A 107 -5.35 11.61 -11.64
C GLY A 107 -4.89 10.80 -10.43
N THR A 108 -4.97 9.48 -10.48
CA THR A 108 -4.32 8.64 -9.46
C THR A 108 -2.81 8.68 -9.68
N HIS A 109 -2.08 9.26 -8.74
CA HIS A 109 -0.64 9.49 -8.89
C HIS A 109 0.12 9.24 -7.59
N LEU A 110 1.45 9.17 -7.71
CA LEU A 110 2.38 9.14 -6.61
C LEU A 110 3.06 10.51 -6.50
N ASP A 111 3.15 11.00 -5.27
CA ASP A 111 4.05 12.06 -4.86
C ASP A 111 5.33 11.47 -4.32
N ALA A 112 6.45 11.80 -4.97
CA ALA A 112 7.75 11.45 -4.44
C ALA A 112 8.17 12.43 -3.32
N PRO A 113 8.94 11.99 -2.32
CA PRO A 113 9.35 12.84 -1.20
C PRO A 113 9.98 14.17 -1.58
N ILE A 114 10.71 14.24 -2.71
CA ILE A 114 11.33 15.47 -3.23
C ILE A 114 10.28 16.58 -3.50
N HIS A 115 9.00 16.22 -3.70
CA HIS A 115 7.94 17.18 -4.01
C HIS A 115 7.81 18.28 -2.95
N PHE A 116 7.93 17.94 -1.66
CA PHE A 116 7.88 18.90 -0.55
C PHE A 116 9.12 18.87 0.38
N ALA A 117 10.12 18.05 0.06
CA ALA A 117 11.33 17.93 0.90
C ALA A 117 12.60 17.90 0.06
N GLU A 118 13.33 19.02 0.02
CA GLU A 118 14.58 19.18 -0.73
C GLU A 118 15.59 18.07 -0.38
N GLY A 119 16.21 17.48 -1.41
CA GLY A 119 17.22 16.44 -1.25
C GLY A 119 16.68 15.06 -0.88
N ARG A 120 15.36 14.88 -0.82
CA ARG A 120 14.72 13.59 -0.61
C ARG A 120 14.56 12.82 -1.93
N ARG A 121 14.04 11.59 -1.86
CA ARG A 121 13.94 10.69 -3.03
C ARG A 121 13.05 11.25 -4.12
N THR A 122 13.53 11.17 -5.35
CA THR A 122 12.75 11.38 -6.56
C THR A 122 11.98 10.10 -6.92
N SER A 123 11.02 10.19 -7.83
CA SER A 123 10.15 9.07 -8.25
C SER A 123 10.94 7.82 -8.65
N ASP A 124 12.05 7.98 -9.40
CA ASP A 124 12.92 6.87 -9.82
C ASP A 124 13.78 6.27 -8.71
N GLN A 125 13.94 6.97 -7.59
CA GLN A 125 14.78 6.57 -6.45
C GLN A 125 14.00 5.83 -5.35
N ILE A 126 12.67 5.82 -5.40
CA ILE A 126 11.87 5.09 -4.41
C ILE A 126 12.10 3.59 -4.60
N PRO A 127 12.53 2.85 -3.56
CA PRO A 127 12.74 1.41 -3.68
C PRO A 127 11.41 0.67 -3.77
N LEU A 128 11.39 -0.54 -4.37
CA LEU A 128 10.18 -1.35 -4.48
C LEU A 128 9.54 -1.67 -3.11
N SER A 129 10.33 -1.76 -2.05
CA SER A 129 9.83 -1.93 -0.68
C SER A 129 9.04 -0.72 -0.15
N GLY A 130 9.12 0.44 -0.80
CA GLY A 130 8.28 1.61 -0.53
C GLY A 130 7.02 1.67 -1.40
N LEU A 131 6.90 0.77 -2.38
CA LEU A 131 5.83 0.74 -3.39
C LEU A 131 5.00 -0.55 -3.34
N ILE A 132 5.48 -1.57 -2.64
CA ILE A 132 4.85 -2.89 -2.53
C ILE A 132 4.92 -3.32 -1.08
N GLY A 133 3.76 -3.56 -0.45
CA GLY A 133 3.73 -3.94 0.96
C GLY A 133 2.35 -4.29 1.49
N PRO A 134 2.28 -4.72 2.76
CA PRO A 134 1.01 -4.87 3.44
C PRO A 134 0.30 -3.52 3.53
N ALA A 135 -1.01 -3.52 3.38
CA ALA A 135 -1.81 -2.31 3.48
C ALA A 135 -2.79 -2.39 4.65
N VAL A 136 -3.02 -1.24 5.27
CA VAL A 136 -4.07 -1.02 6.26
C VAL A 136 -4.96 0.12 5.79
N VAL A 137 -6.26 0.04 6.06
CA VAL A 137 -7.24 1.05 5.66
C VAL A 137 -7.87 1.66 6.90
N VAL A 138 -7.60 2.95 7.13
CA VAL A 138 -8.28 3.76 8.14
C VAL A 138 -9.49 4.42 7.47
N ASP A 139 -10.68 3.96 7.84
CA ASP A 139 -11.94 4.43 7.27
C ASP A 139 -12.55 5.53 8.13
N VAL A 140 -12.58 6.74 7.61
CA VAL A 140 -13.18 7.93 8.23
C VAL A 140 -14.41 8.43 7.45
N THR A 141 -14.97 7.60 6.57
CA THR A 141 -16.11 7.97 5.70
C THR A 141 -17.30 8.54 6.47
N ALA A 142 -17.56 8.02 7.68
CA ALA A 142 -18.68 8.47 8.50
C ALA A 142 -18.50 9.87 9.08
N GLN A 143 -17.25 10.32 9.28
CA GLN A 143 -16.89 11.62 9.86
C GLN A 143 -16.50 12.64 8.80
N ALA A 144 -16.07 12.19 7.61
CA ALA A 144 -15.51 13.05 6.57
C ALA A 144 -16.49 14.10 6.05
N THR A 145 -16.25 15.35 6.41
CA THR A 145 -16.87 16.55 5.82
C THR A 145 -15.88 17.18 4.82
N PRO A 146 -16.29 18.17 4.01
CA PRO A 146 -15.39 18.82 3.05
C PRO A 146 -14.08 19.36 3.62
N ASP A 147 -14.05 19.74 4.90
CA ASP A 147 -12.85 20.30 5.55
C ASP A 147 -12.32 19.40 6.67
N TYR A 148 -12.67 18.12 6.63
CA TYR A 148 -12.28 17.17 7.66
C TYR A 148 -10.76 16.99 7.69
N LEU A 149 -10.19 17.05 8.89
CA LEU A 149 -8.81 16.66 9.16
C LEU A 149 -8.79 15.32 9.86
N VAL A 150 -8.27 14.31 9.18
CA VAL A 150 -7.99 13.00 9.78
C VAL A 150 -7.09 13.21 10.99
N SER A 151 -7.62 12.92 12.15
CA SER A 151 -7.02 13.22 13.44
C SER A 151 -6.11 12.09 13.94
N LEU A 152 -5.28 12.38 14.92
CA LEU A 152 -4.58 11.35 15.69
C LEU A 152 -5.57 10.36 16.33
N GLY A 153 -6.75 10.85 16.77
CA GLY A 153 -7.80 10.01 17.33
C GLY A 153 -8.25 8.92 16.35
N ASP A 154 -8.47 9.26 15.07
CA ASP A 154 -8.87 8.29 14.04
C ASP A 154 -7.84 7.17 13.87
N ILE A 155 -6.55 7.50 13.91
CA ILE A 155 -5.46 6.52 13.81
C ILE A 155 -5.40 5.64 15.05
N THR A 156 -5.45 6.23 16.24
CA THR A 156 -5.36 5.48 17.50
C THR A 156 -6.58 4.63 17.79
N ASP A 157 -7.78 5.08 17.43
CA ASP A 157 -9.02 4.31 17.53
C ASP A 157 -9.00 3.12 16.56
N TRP A 158 -8.48 3.33 15.34
CA TRP A 158 -8.25 2.23 14.40
C TRP A 158 -7.29 1.19 14.99
N GLU A 159 -6.17 1.62 15.59
CA GLU A 159 -5.22 0.69 16.23
C GLU A 159 -5.79 -0.02 17.43
N ALA A 160 -6.64 0.64 18.20
CA ALA A 160 -7.33 0.01 19.33
C ALA A 160 -8.25 -1.14 18.87
N ALA A 161 -8.82 -1.03 17.67
CA ALA A 161 -9.71 -2.04 17.09
C ALA A 161 -8.96 -3.16 16.35
N HIS A 162 -7.81 -2.86 15.69
CA HIS A 162 -7.17 -3.74 14.74
C HIS A 162 -5.72 -4.13 15.10
N GLY A 163 -5.17 -3.54 16.13
CA GLY A 163 -3.75 -3.67 16.50
C GLY A 163 -2.87 -2.60 15.85
N ALA A 164 -1.61 -2.53 16.27
CA ALA A 164 -0.67 -1.53 15.77
C ALA A 164 -0.46 -1.66 14.26
N ILE A 165 -0.34 -0.51 13.57
CA ILE A 165 0.02 -0.46 12.14
C ILE A 165 1.36 -1.19 11.95
N PRO A 166 1.42 -2.21 11.06
CA PRO A 166 2.64 -2.99 10.85
C PRO A 166 3.80 -2.16 10.30
N GLU A 167 5.03 -2.57 10.63
CA GLU A 167 6.23 -2.02 10.00
C GLU A 167 6.22 -2.32 8.49
N GLY A 168 6.61 -1.33 7.69
CA GLY A 168 6.60 -1.41 6.24
C GLY A 168 5.21 -1.32 5.61
N ALA A 169 4.18 -0.98 6.38
CA ALA A 169 2.82 -0.86 5.86
C ALA A 169 2.66 0.38 4.96
N ILE A 170 1.78 0.23 3.98
CA ILE A 170 1.16 1.31 3.22
C ILE A 170 -0.14 1.67 3.95
N LEU A 171 -0.23 2.88 4.48
CA LEU A 171 -1.41 3.37 5.17
C LEU A 171 -2.36 4.02 4.18
N LEU A 172 -3.55 3.47 3.99
CA LEU A 172 -4.60 4.03 3.14
C LEU A 172 -5.65 4.73 4.02
N ILE A 173 -5.95 5.98 3.72
CA ILE A 173 -7.00 6.77 4.37
C ILE A 173 -8.20 6.83 3.43
N ARG A 174 -9.30 6.21 3.84
CA ARG A 174 -10.56 6.21 3.09
C ARG A 174 -11.49 7.26 3.67
N THR A 175 -11.74 8.32 2.90
CA THR A 175 -12.67 9.40 3.26
C THR A 175 -14.02 9.26 2.57
N GLY A 176 -14.13 8.37 1.58
CA GLY A 176 -15.30 8.23 0.71
C GLY A 176 -15.37 9.32 -0.38
N TRP A 177 -14.32 10.13 -0.51
CA TRP A 177 -14.30 11.25 -1.45
C TRP A 177 -14.24 10.79 -2.90
N ALA A 178 -13.63 9.63 -3.20
CA ALA A 178 -13.58 9.04 -4.53
C ALA A 178 -14.95 8.91 -5.22
N ALA A 179 -16.04 8.79 -4.45
CA ALA A 179 -17.41 8.77 -5.00
C ALA A 179 -17.79 10.05 -5.79
N ARG A 180 -17.05 11.14 -5.60
CA ARG A 180 -17.25 12.42 -6.28
C ARG A 180 -16.40 12.59 -7.54
N TRP A 181 -15.52 11.63 -7.85
CA TRP A 181 -14.53 11.72 -8.94
C TRP A 181 -15.09 12.16 -10.29
N ASN A 182 -16.31 11.76 -10.63
CA ASN A 182 -16.94 12.07 -11.91
C ASN A 182 -17.52 13.51 -11.98
N ASP A 183 -17.47 14.26 -10.88
CA ASP A 183 -17.90 15.66 -10.80
C ASP A 183 -16.75 16.48 -10.21
N ARG A 184 -15.97 17.13 -11.08
CA ARG A 184 -14.81 17.93 -10.69
C ARG A 184 -15.17 18.98 -9.62
N THR A 185 -16.33 19.63 -9.75
CA THR A 185 -16.75 20.67 -8.81
C THR A 185 -17.08 20.07 -7.45
N ALA A 186 -17.78 18.95 -7.40
CA ALA A 186 -18.07 18.25 -6.15
C ALA A 186 -16.79 17.67 -5.52
N TYR A 187 -15.83 17.26 -6.35
CA TYR A 187 -14.56 16.66 -5.89
C TYR A 187 -13.59 17.70 -5.34
N LEU A 188 -13.41 18.83 -6.02
CA LEU A 188 -12.52 19.93 -5.61
C LEU A 188 -13.17 20.92 -4.64
N GLY A 189 -14.51 20.93 -4.55
CA GLY A 189 -15.26 21.95 -3.79
C GLY A 189 -15.48 23.25 -4.55
N THR A 190 -14.88 23.44 -5.75
CA THR A 190 -14.99 24.64 -6.56
C THR A 190 -14.96 24.33 -8.05
N ALA A 191 -15.69 25.12 -8.83
CA ALA A 191 -15.62 25.11 -10.30
C ALA A 191 -14.47 25.98 -10.86
N MET A 192 -13.84 26.79 -10.02
CA MET A 192 -12.78 27.72 -10.41
C MET A 192 -11.50 26.96 -10.86
N THR A 193 -10.70 27.67 -11.66
CA THR A 193 -9.36 27.25 -12.10
C THR A 193 -8.34 28.36 -11.87
N GLY A 194 -7.06 28.04 -11.92
CA GLY A 194 -5.96 28.96 -11.66
C GLY A 194 -5.72 29.19 -10.17
N GLU A 195 -4.81 30.10 -9.84
CA GLU A 195 -4.34 30.37 -8.49
C GLU A 195 -5.46 30.73 -7.50
N ALA A 196 -6.46 31.51 -7.96
CA ALA A 196 -7.57 31.93 -7.11
C ALA A 196 -8.45 30.73 -6.64
N ALA A 197 -8.44 29.62 -7.35
CA ALA A 197 -9.22 28.46 -7.00
C ALA A 197 -8.65 27.71 -5.78
N VAL A 198 -7.36 27.88 -5.50
CA VAL A 198 -6.70 27.14 -4.40
C VAL A 198 -7.30 27.48 -3.03
N ALA A 199 -7.68 28.73 -2.83
CA ALA A 199 -8.33 29.18 -1.59
C ALA A 199 -9.78 28.65 -1.42
N GLU A 200 -10.38 28.17 -2.50
CA GLU A 200 -11.77 27.69 -2.56
C GLU A 200 -11.85 26.15 -2.61
N LEU A 201 -10.74 25.45 -2.36
CA LEU A 201 -10.71 24.00 -2.34
C LEU A 201 -11.30 23.46 -1.04
N HIS A 202 -12.18 22.47 -1.16
CA HIS A 202 -12.85 21.83 -0.03
C HIS A 202 -12.85 20.30 -0.18
N PHE A 203 -11.90 19.63 0.47
CA PHE A 203 -11.81 18.18 0.58
C PHE A 203 -11.01 17.79 1.83
N PRO A 204 -11.23 16.56 2.38
CA PRO A 204 -10.53 16.07 3.55
C PRO A 204 -9.03 15.92 3.33
N GLY A 205 -8.26 15.96 4.42
CA GLY A 205 -6.84 15.66 4.43
C GLY A 205 -6.35 15.21 5.80
N ILE A 206 -5.06 14.95 5.94
CA ILE A 206 -4.42 14.46 7.16
C ILE A 206 -3.99 15.66 8.02
N SER A 207 -4.26 15.60 9.33
CA SER A 207 -3.77 16.63 10.24
C SER A 207 -2.25 16.55 10.43
N ALA A 208 -1.63 17.69 10.68
CA ALA A 208 -0.20 17.74 11.01
C ALA A 208 0.17 16.89 12.25
N GLU A 209 -0.74 16.83 13.23
CA GLU A 209 -0.57 16.02 14.44
C GLU A 209 -0.55 14.53 14.11
N ALA A 210 -1.50 14.05 13.29
CA ALA A 210 -1.53 12.66 12.84
C ALA A 210 -0.31 12.29 12.01
N ALA A 211 0.10 13.16 11.07
CA ALA A 211 1.30 12.96 10.26
C ALA A 211 2.57 12.87 11.11
N GLN A 212 2.74 13.78 12.08
CA GLN A 212 3.89 13.78 12.98
C GLN A 212 3.90 12.52 13.86
N TRP A 213 2.76 12.14 14.40
CA TRP A 213 2.67 10.94 15.23
C TRP A 213 3.02 9.67 14.44
N LEU A 214 2.58 9.57 13.18
CA LEU A 214 2.93 8.45 12.30
C LEU A 214 4.45 8.36 12.10
N VAL A 215 5.10 9.48 11.83
CA VAL A 215 6.57 9.56 11.69
C VAL A 215 7.28 9.12 12.97
N ASP A 216 6.82 9.61 14.13
CA ASP A 216 7.48 9.38 15.42
C ASP A 216 7.24 7.96 15.97
N ASN A 217 6.15 7.31 15.60
CA ASN A 217 5.68 6.09 16.27
C ASN A 217 5.50 4.89 15.33
N ARG A 218 5.52 5.08 14.00
CA ARG A 218 5.25 4.00 13.03
C ARG A 218 6.26 4.04 11.87
N ALA A 219 6.66 2.85 11.45
CA ALA A 219 7.57 2.67 10.32
C ALA A 219 6.77 2.38 9.03
N ILE A 220 5.84 3.28 8.67
CA ILE A 220 5.12 3.19 7.40
C ILE A 220 6.03 3.59 6.24
N VAL A 221 5.76 3.08 5.04
CA VAL A 221 6.56 3.37 3.84
C VAL A 221 5.88 4.33 2.87
N ALA A 222 4.55 4.40 2.92
CA ALA A 222 3.75 5.33 2.13
C ALA A 222 2.40 5.58 2.81
N VAL A 223 1.75 6.68 2.44
CA VAL A 223 0.37 7.00 2.78
C VAL A 223 -0.43 7.22 1.51
N GLY A 224 -1.66 6.71 1.44
CA GLY A 224 -2.59 6.94 0.32
C GLY A 224 -3.91 7.51 0.80
N ILE A 225 -4.56 8.32 -0.04
CA ILE A 225 -5.86 8.95 0.25
C ILE A 225 -6.70 9.05 -1.02
N ASP A 226 -8.03 9.08 -0.87
CA ASP A 226 -8.98 9.22 -1.97
C ASP A 226 -9.37 10.68 -2.28
N THR A 227 -8.51 11.63 -1.91
CA THR A 227 -8.67 13.07 -2.17
C THR A 227 -7.59 13.60 -3.11
N PRO A 228 -7.75 14.83 -3.65
CA PRO A 228 -6.74 15.45 -4.52
C PRO A 228 -5.40 15.75 -3.85
N SER A 229 -5.33 15.70 -2.52
CA SER A 229 -4.13 15.98 -1.74
C SER A 229 -4.19 15.25 -0.40
N ILE A 230 -3.02 14.85 0.14
CA ILE A 230 -2.91 14.35 1.52
C ILE A 230 -3.14 15.46 2.56
N ASP A 231 -2.92 16.72 2.22
CA ASP A 231 -3.39 17.86 3.00
C ASP A 231 -4.83 18.21 2.62
N ARG A 232 -5.59 18.82 3.52
CA ARG A 232 -6.95 19.29 3.22
C ARG A 232 -6.96 20.40 2.17
N GLY A 233 -8.08 20.61 1.49
CA GLY A 233 -8.21 21.53 0.36
C GLY A 233 -7.72 22.95 0.62
N GLN A 234 -7.94 23.52 1.80
CA GLN A 234 -7.56 24.87 2.19
C GLN A 234 -6.18 24.96 2.86
N SER A 235 -5.35 23.92 2.76
CA SER A 235 -3.99 23.96 3.29
C SER A 235 -3.16 24.99 2.53
N VAL A 236 -2.45 25.87 3.26
CA VAL A 236 -1.51 26.85 2.70
C VAL A 236 -0.07 26.55 3.11
N ASP A 237 0.13 25.63 4.02
CA ASP A 237 1.43 25.27 4.59
C ASP A 237 1.79 23.78 4.38
N PHE A 238 0.87 22.99 3.79
CA PHE A 238 1.08 21.61 3.35
C PHE A 238 1.77 20.72 4.40
N ARG A 239 1.31 20.81 5.64
CA ARG A 239 2.01 20.23 6.78
C ARG A 239 2.12 18.72 6.74
N ALA A 240 1.11 18.00 6.25
CA ALA A 240 1.18 16.55 6.12
C ALA A 240 2.27 16.15 5.10
N HIS A 241 2.32 16.81 3.94
CA HIS A 241 3.39 16.60 2.96
C HIS A 241 4.76 16.87 3.55
N VAL A 242 4.97 18.06 4.11
CA VAL A 242 6.28 18.47 4.66
C VAL A 242 6.79 17.48 5.70
N ILE A 243 5.92 17.00 6.61
CA ILE A 243 6.30 16.08 7.69
C ILE A 243 6.63 14.70 7.12
N LEU A 244 5.75 14.11 6.32
CA LEU A 244 5.90 12.74 5.83
C LEU A 244 7.04 12.63 4.82
N TYR A 245 7.15 13.59 3.90
CA TYR A 245 8.17 13.54 2.84
C TYR A 245 9.57 13.83 3.36
N ALA A 246 9.69 14.59 4.46
CA ALA A 246 10.96 14.75 5.16
C ALA A 246 11.57 13.43 5.63
N GLU A 247 10.74 12.38 5.84
CA GLU A 247 11.17 11.04 6.24
C GLU A 247 11.14 10.03 5.09
N ASN A 248 11.06 10.50 3.84
CA ASN A 248 10.95 9.68 2.63
C ASN A 248 9.73 8.75 2.59
N ILE A 249 8.64 9.11 3.26
CA ILE A 249 7.33 8.46 3.17
C ILE A 249 6.62 9.08 1.97
N ALA A 250 6.32 8.29 0.93
CA ALA A 250 5.67 8.77 -0.28
C ALA A 250 4.16 8.95 -0.09
N GLY A 251 3.53 9.79 -0.92
CA GLY A 251 2.08 9.98 -0.98
C GLY A 251 1.45 9.29 -2.20
N PHE A 252 0.24 8.75 -2.05
CA PHE A 252 -0.62 8.33 -3.17
C PHE A 252 -1.92 9.13 -3.09
N GLU A 253 -2.25 9.84 -4.14
CA GLU A 253 -3.42 10.72 -4.16
C GLU A 253 -4.43 10.26 -5.20
N ASN A 254 -5.69 10.66 -5.01
CA ASN A 254 -6.79 10.23 -5.85
C ASN A 254 -6.91 8.69 -5.95
N VAL A 255 -6.73 7.98 -4.83
CA VAL A 255 -6.87 6.52 -4.80
C VAL A 255 -8.33 6.15 -4.96
N ALA A 256 -8.63 5.25 -5.90
CA ALA A 256 -9.99 4.81 -6.20
C ALA A 256 -10.39 3.55 -5.42
N ASN A 257 -11.69 3.25 -5.36
CA ASN A 257 -12.27 1.94 -4.99
C ASN A 257 -11.80 1.35 -3.65
N MET A 258 -11.36 2.18 -2.70
CA MET A 258 -10.91 1.70 -1.38
C MET A 258 -12.05 1.07 -0.54
N GLU A 259 -13.32 1.30 -0.90
CA GLU A 259 -14.49 0.66 -0.27
C GLU A 259 -14.51 -0.87 -0.44
N THR A 260 -13.71 -1.39 -1.38
CA THR A 260 -13.58 -2.82 -1.62
C THR A 260 -12.58 -3.50 -0.69
N LEU A 261 -11.81 -2.72 0.08
CA LEU A 261 -10.72 -3.23 0.90
C LEU A 261 -11.16 -3.42 2.37
N PRO A 262 -10.73 -4.51 3.03
CA PRO A 262 -10.85 -4.67 4.47
C PRO A 262 -9.87 -3.73 5.21
N ALA A 263 -10.12 -3.50 6.50
CA ALA A 263 -9.25 -2.68 7.34
C ALA A 263 -7.81 -3.19 7.42
N THR A 264 -7.62 -4.51 7.33
CA THR A 264 -6.31 -5.18 7.40
C THR A 264 -6.25 -6.36 6.44
N GLY A 265 -5.03 -6.89 6.20
CA GLY A 265 -4.81 -8.13 5.45
C GLY A 265 -4.66 -7.96 3.94
N SER A 266 -4.84 -6.75 3.41
CA SER A 266 -4.56 -6.45 2.00
C SER A 266 -3.07 -6.27 1.75
N TYR A 267 -2.66 -6.47 0.49
CA TYR A 267 -1.34 -6.09 -0.02
C TYR A 267 -1.52 -5.13 -1.19
N VAL A 268 -0.74 -4.06 -1.21
CA VAL A 268 -0.76 -3.05 -2.28
C VAL A 268 0.48 -3.16 -3.14
N VAL A 269 0.28 -2.97 -4.45
CA VAL A 269 1.31 -2.75 -5.47
C VAL A 269 1.01 -1.41 -6.13
N ALA A 270 1.87 -0.41 -5.88
CA ALA A 270 1.71 0.98 -6.32
C ALA A 270 2.92 1.39 -7.15
N LEU A 271 2.87 1.16 -8.46
CA LEU A 271 4.03 1.37 -9.36
C LEU A 271 3.80 2.61 -10.23
N PRO A 272 4.43 3.75 -9.90
CA PRO A 272 4.37 4.96 -10.72
C PRO A 272 5.17 4.81 -12.00
N MET A 273 4.97 5.71 -12.95
CA MET A 273 5.93 5.93 -14.02
C MET A 273 7.28 6.29 -13.39
N LYS A 274 8.33 5.54 -13.75
CA LYS A 274 9.68 5.73 -13.18
C LYS A 274 10.40 6.90 -13.87
N ILE A 275 9.99 8.13 -13.54
CA ILE A 275 10.53 9.36 -14.12
C ILE A 275 11.84 9.70 -13.40
N GLN A 276 12.94 9.77 -14.14
CA GLN A 276 14.24 10.14 -13.58
C GLN A 276 14.23 11.60 -13.11
N GLY A 277 14.45 11.81 -11.83
CA GLY A 277 14.43 13.13 -11.21
C GLY A 277 13.03 13.70 -11.00
N GLY A 278 11.96 12.95 -11.31
CA GLY A 278 10.58 13.40 -11.16
C GLY A 278 10.15 13.59 -9.72
N SER A 279 9.27 14.57 -9.49
CA SER A 279 8.68 14.86 -8.19
C SER A 279 7.47 13.96 -7.89
N GLY A 280 6.96 13.24 -8.88
CA GLY A 280 5.83 12.33 -8.79
C GLY A 280 5.66 11.52 -10.07
N GLY A 281 4.45 11.07 -10.32
CA GLY A 281 4.10 10.45 -11.59
C GLY A 281 2.78 9.69 -11.57
N PRO A 282 2.14 9.55 -12.75
CA PRO A 282 0.97 8.71 -12.91
C PRO A 282 1.19 7.31 -12.34
N LEU A 283 0.20 6.80 -11.62
CA LEU A 283 0.30 5.57 -10.84
C LEU A 283 -0.73 4.54 -11.29
N ARG A 284 -0.32 3.29 -11.49
CA ARG A 284 -1.24 2.17 -11.44
C ARG A 284 -1.10 1.51 -10.07
N ILE A 285 -2.11 1.69 -9.23
CA ILE A 285 -2.18 1.09 -7.91
C ILE A 285 -3.25 -0.02 -7.90
N VAL A 286 -2.88 -1.18 -7.37
CA VAL A 286 -3.77 -2.32 -7.22
C VAL A 286 -3.61 -2.93 -5.83
N ALA A 287 -4.66 -3.56 -5.32
CA ALA A 287 -4.61 -4.29 -4.07
C ALA A 287 -4.97 -5.75 -4.26
N PHE A 288 -4.27 -6.64 -3.59
CA PHE A 288 -4.63 -8.05 -3.43
C PHE A 288 -5.25 -8.26 -2.06
N VAL A 289 -6.46 -8.78 -2.02
CA VAL A 289 -7.17 -9.16 -0.80
C VAL A 289 -7.19 -10.69 -0.73
N PRO A 290 -6.43 -11.32 0.17
CA PRO A 290 -6.45 -12.77 0.35
C PRO A 290 -7.84 -13.25 0.76
N HIS A 291 -8.26 -14.43 0.29
CA HIS A 291 -9.42 -15.11 0.86
C HIS A 291 -9.13 -15.45 2.34
N GLU A 292 -10.14 -15.31 3.20
CA GLU A 292 -10.03 -15.76 4.59
C GLU A 292 -9.59 -17.22 4.62
N ALA A 293 -8.72 -17.55 5.57
CA ALA A 293 -8.32 -18.93 5.79
C ALA A 293 -9.53 -19.69 6.35
N SER A 294 -10.13 -20.57 5.51
CA SER A 294 -11.22 -21.48 5.91
C SER A 294 -10.74 -22.53 6.91
#